data_f9434c663aa9a8a4ce3124d9be98b4ff
#
_entry.id   f9434c663aa9a8a4ce3124d9be98b4ff
#
_cell.length_a   1.000
_cell.length_b   1.000
_cell.length_c   1.000
_cell.angle_alpha   90.00
_cell.angle_beta   90.00
_cell.angle_gamma   90.00
#
_symmetry.space_group_name_H-M   'P 1'
#
loop_
_entity.id
_entity.type
_entity.pdbx_description
1 polymer ?
#
loop_
_entity_poly.entity_id
_entity_poly.type
_entity_poly.pdbx_seq_one_letter_code
_entity_poly.pdbx_strand_id
1 'polypeptide(L)'
;MLGGERVNKFLERGTIEVAPLAFMRGRTLDNAFIILDEAQNTTPEQMKMFLTRLGFGSKAVVTGDITQTDLPDKKRSGLVQATTILENIKGIGKIELTEKDVVRHELVQRIIKAYDKYEKKEEFKKSKKEKEKTMKNSRRSEERRVGKECRSRWSPYH
;
A
#
# COMPACT_ATOMS: atom_id res chain seq x y z
N MET A 1 -2.76 25.25 -18.28
CA MET A 1 -1.55 24.40 -18.34
C MET A 1 -0.34 25.25 -18.72
N LEU A 2 0.77 25.09 -18.01
CA LEU A 2 2.04 25.71 -18.40
C LEU A 2 2.57 24.97 -19.63
N GLY A 3 2.92 25.72 -20.73
CA GLY A 3 3.56 25.09 -21.89
C GLY A 3 4.95 24.52 -21.54
N GLY A 4 5.37 23.46 -22.24
CA GLY A 4 6.62 22.74 -21.93
C GLY A 4 7.87 23.64 -21.87
N GLU A 5 7.98 24.66 -22.72
CA GLU A 5 9.09 25.60 -22.69
C GLU A 5 9.18 26.41 -21.37
N ARG A 6 8.03 26.75 -20.78
CA ARG A 6 8.01 27.46 -19.50
C ARG A 6 8.44 26.56 -18.35
N VAL A 7 8.01 25.29 -18.37
CA VAL A 7 8.43 24.31 -17.38
C VAL A 7 9.94 24.10 -17.41
N ASN A 8 10.52 23.95 -18.61
CA ASN A 8 11.97 23.81 -18.74
C ASN A 8 12.73 25.02 -18.20
N LYS A 9 12.27 26.24 -18.47
CA LYS A 9 12.88 27.46 -17.91
C LYS A 9 12.81 27.50 -16.37
N PHE A 10 11.73 27.00 -15.77
CA PHE A 10 11.62 26.95 -14.31
C PHE A 10 12.51 25.87 -13.70
N LEU A 11 12.69 24.74 -14.38
CA LEU A 11 13.65 23.70 -13.98
C LEU A 11 15.09 24.22 -14.06
N GLU A 12 15.47 24.86 -15.17
CA GLU A 12 16.81 25.45 -15.35
C GLU A 12 17.13 26.53 -14.32
N ARG A 13 16.15 27.30 -13.92
CA ARG A 13 16.29 28.34 -12.88
C ARG A 13 16.21 27.83 -11.46
N GLY A 14 15.97 26.52 -11.26
CA GLY A 14 15.78 25.94 -9.94
C GLY A 14 14.49 26.37 -9.23
N THR A 15 13.53 27.00 -9.94
CA THR A 15 12.21 27.36 -9.39
C THR A 15 11.35 26.11 -9.21
N ILE A 16 11.49 25.14 -10.07
CA ILE A 16 10.93 23.79 -9.95
C ILE A 16 12.10 22.83 -9.76
N GLU A 17 12.00 21.99 -8.74
CA GLU A 17 12.93 20.89 -8.51
C GLU A 17 12.17 19.57 -8.54
N VAL A 18 12.68 18.58 -9.26
CA VAL A 18 12.21 17.19 -9.22
C VAL A 18 13.32 16.35 -8.64
N ALA A 19 13.07 15.77 -7.49
CA ALA A 19 14.08 15.01 -6.76
C ALA A 19 13.49 13.75 -6.14
N PRO A 20 14.23 12.63 -6.12
CA PRO A 20 13.85 11.44 -5.39
C PRO A 20 13.73 11.74 -3.88
N LEU A 21 12.80 11.05 -3.21
CA LEU A 21 12.56 11.21 -1.79
C LEU A 21 13.82 11.01 -0.92
N ALA A 22 14.75 10.15 -1.36
CA ALA A 22 16.02 9.91 -0.67
C ALA A 22 16.87 11.17 -0.52
N PHE A 23 16.80 12.13 -1.45
CA PHE A 23 17.56 13.39 -1.42
C PHE A 23 16.94 14.45 -0.49
N MET A 24 15.81 14.17 0.11
CA MET A 24 15.18 15.07 1.09
C MET A 24 15.84 14.97 2.48
N ARG A 25 16.67 13.95 2.71
CA ARG A 25 17.34 13.74 4.00
C ARG A 25 18.31 14.88 4.29
N GLY A 26 18.20 15.48 5.49
CA GLY A 26 19.06 16.60 5.92
C GLY A 26 18.67 17.97 5.34
N ARG A 27 17.62 18.07 4.55
CA ARG A 27 17.12 19.34 4.01
C ARG A 27 15.96 19.86 4.86
N THR A 28 15.76 21.16 4.83
CA THR A 28 14.54 21.83 5.29
C THR A 28 13.93 22.54 4.09
N LEU A 29 12.64 22.34 3.89
CA LEU A 29 11.91 22.85 2.72
C LEU A 29 11.09 24.07 3.19
N ASP A 30 11.68 25.27 3.10
CA ASP A 30 11.05 26.52 3.48
C ASP A 30 10.43 27.22 2.27
N ASN A 31 9.31 27.92 2.48
CA ASN A 31 8.61 28.72 1.45
C ASN A 31 8.37 27.97 0.14
N ALA A 32 8.06 26.67 0.23
CA ALA A 32 7.93 25.79 -0.90
C ALA A 32 6.53 25.17 -1.00
N PHE A 33 6.09 24.91 -2.23
CA PHE A 33 4.95 24.07 -2.50
C PHE A 33 5.47 22.69 -2.93
N ILE A 34 5.19 21.68 -2.14
CA ILE A 34 5.79 20.35 -2.26
C ILE A 34 4.72 19.34 -2.62
N ILE A 35 4.99 18.51 -3.61
CA ILE A 35 4.14 17.39 -3.99
C ILE A 35 4.93 16.10 -3.79
N LEU A 36 4.43 15.22 -2.93
CA LEU A 36 4.90 13.84 -2.82
C LEU A 36 3.89 12.94 -3.52
N ASP A 37 4.27 12.43 -4.67
CA ASP A 37 3.44 11.54 -5.48
C ASP A 37 3.77 10.07 -5.21
N GLU A 38 2.81 9.16 -5.51
CA GLU A 38 2.94 7.70 -5.30
C GLU A 38 3.35 7.33 -3.85
N ALA A 39 2.84 8.10 -2.89
CA ALA A 39 3.25 7.99 -1.50
C ALA A 39 2.89 6.66 -0.82
N GLN A 40 1.99 5.86 -1.40
CA GLN A 40 1.68 4.50 -0.93
C GLN A 40 2.91 3.58 -0.96
N ASN A 41 3.89 3.88 -1.82
CA ASN A 41 5.13 3.11 -1.96
C ASN A 41 6.24 3.56 -0.99
N THR A 42 5.95 4.51 -0.10
CA THR A 42 6.89 4.92 0.95
C THR A 42 6.79 4.01 2.17
N THR A 43 7.93 3.78 2.83
CA THR A 43 7.93 3.16 4.16
C THR A 43 7.50 4.17 5.24
N PRO A 44 7.08 3.73 6.43
CA PRO A 44 6.77 4.62 7.55
C PRO A 44 7.89 5.59 7.90
N GLU A 45 9.14 5.13 7.85
CA GLU A 45 10.34 5.93 8.14
C GLU A 45 10.56 6.99 7.07
N GLN A 46 10.35 6.66 5.79
CA GLN A 46 10.45 7.59 4.67
C GLN A 46 9.36 8.67 4.76
N MET A 47 8.13 8.29 5.05
CA MET A 47 7.03 9.22 5.22
C MET A 47 7.29 10.18 6.40
N LYS A 48 7.69 9.64 7.55
CA LYS A 48 8.06 10.45 8.71
C LYS A 48 9.21 11.40 8.39
N MET A 49 10.25 10.90 7.72
CA MET A 49 11.40 11.71 7.29
C MET A 49 10.94 12.86 6.41
N PHE A 50 10.09 12.63 5.41
CA PHE A 50 9.57 13.65 4.51
C PHE A 50 8.74 14.71 5.26
N LEU A 51 7.76 14.29 6.04
CA LEU A 51 6.86 15.20 6.77
C LEU A 51 7.61 16.11 7.76
N THR A 52 8.71 15.63 8.32
CA THR A 52 9.56 16.42 9.22
C THR A 52 10.54 17.36 8.51
N ARG A 53 10.53 17.42 7.17
CA ARG A 53 11.32 18.38 6.38
C ARG A 53 10.56 19.64 6.04
N LEU A 54 9.26 19.68 6.29
CA LEU A 54 8.45 20.86 6.03
C LEU A 54 8.88 22.00 6.94
N GLY A 55 9.32 23.09 6.32
CA GLY A 55 9.75 24.31 6.99
C GLY A 55 8.67 25.38 6.98
N PHE A 56 9.06 26.58 7.41
CA PHE A 56 8.14 27.71 7.50
C PHE A 56 7.63 28.14 6.11
N GLY A 57 6.35 28.54 6.05
CA GLY A 57 5.72 29.03 4.81
C GLY A 57 5.49 27.96 3.75
N SER A 58 5.78 26.70 4.02
CA SER A 58 5.61 25.62 3.05
C SER A 58 4.26 24.94 3.16
N LYS A 59 3.78 24.44 2.01
CA LYS A 59 2.61 23.58 1.89
C LYS A 59 3.01 22.27 1.23
N ALA A 60 2.52 21.16 1.76
CA ALA A 60 2.73 19.84 1.15
C ALA A 60 1.40 19.22 0.73
N VAL A 61 1.41 18.61 -0.44
CA VAL A 61 0.36 17.73 -0.93
C VAL A 61 0.96 16.35 -1.07
N VAL A 62 0.36 15.39 -0.39
CA VAL A 62 0.77 13.98 -0.46
C VAL A 62 -0.33 13.23 -1.20
N THR A 63 0.02 12.62 -2.33
CA THR A 63 -0.90 11.84 -3.15
C THR A 63 -0.51 10.38 -3.16
N GLY A 64 -1.49 9.50 -3.31
CA GLY A 64 -1.23 8.09 -3.43
C GLY A 64 -2.49 7.25 -3.43
N ASP A 65 -2.39 6.07 -3.99
CA ASP A 65 -3.47 5.07 -4.03
C ASP A 65 -3.15 3.91 -3.09
N ILE A 66 -3.85 3.85 -1.97
CA ILE A 66 -3.64 2.79 -0.95
C ILE A 66 -3.95 1.38 -1.46
N THR A 67 -4.65 1.25 -2.60
CA THR A 67 -4.97 -0.04 -3.21
C THR A 67 -3.83 -0.57 -4.08
N GLN A 68 -2.97 0.32 -4.59
CA GLN A 68 -1.87 0.01 -5.50
C GLN A 68 -0.50 0.07 -4.80
N THR A 69 -0.34 -0.68 -3.73
CA THR A 69 0.92 -0.71 -2.98
C THR A 69 1.83 -1.81 -3.50
N ASP A 70 3.03 -1.43 -3.97
CA ASP A 70 4.07 -2.35 -4.45
C ASP A 70 4.97 -2.88 -3.31
N LEU A 71 4.75 -2.42 -2.09
CA LEU A 71 5.50 -2.89 -0.92
C LEU A 71 5.17 -4.35 -0.60
N PRO A 72 6.16 -5.18 -0.21
CA PRO A 72 5.97 -6.58 0.13
C PRO A 72 4.95 -6.80 1.25
N ASP A 73 4.84 -5.83 2.15
CA ASP A 73 3.84 -5.81 3.22
C ASP A 73 3.00 -4.53 3.12
N LYS A 74 1.78 -4.65 2.59
CA LYS A 74 0.82 -3.53 2.46
C LYS A 74 0.52 -2.81 3.78
N LYS A 75 0.63 -3.51 4.91
CA LYS A 75 0.44 -2.95 6.25
C LYS A 75 1.54 -1.98 6.67
N ARG A 76 2.67 -1.98 5.97
CA ARG A 76 3.81 -1.10 6.24
C ARG A 76 3.88 0.11 5.32
N SER A 77 2.84 0.43 4.56
CA SER A 77 2.81 1.66 3.78
C SER A 77 2.84 2.89 4.69
N GLY A 78 3.81 3.77 4.44
CA GLY A 78 3.95 5.03 5.17
C GLY A 78 2.74 5.94 5.02
N LEU A 79 2.09 5.93 3.84
CA LEU A 79 0.86 6.70 3.60
C LEU A 79 -0.28 6.21 4.49
N VAL A 80 -0.53 4.90 4.54
CA VAL A 80 -1.60 4.32 5.36
C VAL A 80 -1.38 4.62 6.84
N GLN A 81 -0.14 4.50 7.32
CA GLN A 81 0.18 4.83 8.69
C GLN A 81 0.01 6.34 8.97
N ALA A 82 0.48 7.21 8.07
CA ALA A 82 0.36 8.64 8.22
C ALA A 82 -1.09 9.10 8.28
N THR A 83 -1.99 8.59 7.44
CA THR A 83 -3.42 8.93 7.46
C THR A 83 -4.08 8.63 8.80
N THR A 84 -3.65 7.57 9.50
CA THR A 84 -4.16 7.21 10.83
C THR A 84 -3.58 8.11 11.94
N ILE A 85 -2.25 8.32 11.92
CA ILE A 85 -1.57 9.07 12.99
C ILE A 85 -1.92 10.57 12.93
N LEU A 86 -2.12 11.11 11.73
CA LEU A 86 -2.27 12.54 11.49
C LEU A 86 -3.74 13.00 11.46
N GLU A 87 -4.70 12.12 11.67
CA GLU A 87 -6.14 12.38 11.51
C GLU A 87 -6.67 13.59 12.31
N ASN A 88 -6.10 13.83 13.51
CA ASN A 88 -6.57 14.89 14.40
C ASN A 88 -5.59 16.05 14.55
N ILE A 89 -4.63 16.19 13.63
CA ILE A 89 -3.65 17.28 13.71
C ILE A 89 -4.18 18.52 12.99
N LYS A 90 -4.28 19.63 13.72
CA LYS A 90 -4.66 20.93 13.14
C LYS A 90 -3.72 21.31 11.98
N GLY A 91 -4.29 21.74 10.86
CA GLY A 91 -3.51 22.12 9.68
C GLY A 91 -3.28 21.00 8.68
N ILE A 92 -3.72 19.78 8.97
CA ILE A 92 -3.70 18.66 8.03
C ILE A 92 -5.13 18.35 7.58
N GLY A 93 -5.34 18.33 6.27
CA GLY A 93 -6.57 17.90 5.63
C GLY A 93 -6.41 16.57 4.94
N LYS A 94 -7.38 15.67 5.07
CA LYS A 94 -7.47 14.41 4.36
C LYS A 94 -8.61 14.46 3.37
N ILE A 95 -8.35 14.11 2.12
CA ILE A 95 -9.34 14.03 1.06
C ILE A 95 -9.24 12.62 0.47
N GLU A 96 -10.35 11.92 0.45
CA GLU A 96 -10.46 10.59 -0.19
C GLU A 96 -11.24 10.75 -1.50
N LEU A 97 -10.61 10.35 -2.59
CA LEU A 97 -11.24 10.29 -3.90
C LEU A 97 -11.81 8.89 -4.11
N THR A 98 -12.98 8.84 -4.72
CA THR A 98 -13.71 7.59 -5.01
C THR A 98 -13.71 7.29 -6.50
N GLU A 99 -14.18 6.11 -6.89
CA GLU A 99 -14.35 5.74 -8.30
C GLU A 99 -15.17 6.76 -9.11
N LYS A 100 -16.05 7.52 -8.45
CA LYS A 100 -16.89 8.55 -9.09
C LYS A 100 -16.09 9.80 -9.49
N ASP A 101 -14.98 10.04 -8.81
CA ASP A 101 -14.11 11.20 -9.04
C ASP A 101 -13.10 10.93 -10.17
N VAL A 102 -13.01 9.68 -10.61
CA VAL A 102 -12.05 9.26 -11.64
C VAL A 102 -12.66 9.41 -13.02
N VAL A 103 -12.16 10.38 -13.78
CA VAL A 103 -12.51 10.53 -15.21
C VAL A 103 -11.62 9.60 -16.03
N ARG A 104 -12.13 8.44 -16.41
CA ARG A 104 -11.44 7.47 -17.26
C ARG A 104 -12.25 7.17 -18.52
N HIS A 105 -11.54 6.87 -19.61
CA HIS A 105 -12.18 6.40 -20.84
C HIS A 105 -13.01 5.13 -20.56
N GLU A 106 -14.21 5.02 -21.16
CA GLU A 106 -15.12 3.88 -20.92
C GLU A 106 -14.47 2.51 -21.10
N LEU A 107 -13.61 2.37 -22.13
CA LEU A 107 -12.90 1.13 -22.39
C LEU A 107 -11.99 0.76 -21.21
N VAL A 108 -11.28 1.73 -20.64
CA VAL A 108 -10.39 1.50 -19.48
C VAL A 108 -11.20 1.03 -18.27
N GLN A 109 -12.36 1.61 -18.01
CA GLN A 109 -13.25 1.16 -16.93
C GLN A 109 -13.72 -0.29 -17.15
N ARG A 110 -14.02 -0.68 -18.39
CA ARG A 110 -14.40 -2.06 -18.72
C ARG A 110 -13.24 -3.04 -18.52
N ILE A 111 -12.02 -2.63 -18.89
CA ILE A 111 -10.81 -3.44 -18.68
C ILE A 111 -10.58 -3.67 -17.19
N ILE A 112 -10.59 -2.62 -16.37
CA ILE A 112 -10.40 -2.74 -14.91
C ILE A 112 -11.43 -3.70 -14.31
N LYS A 113 -12.72 -3.52 -14.61
CA LYS A 113 -13.78 -4.42 -14.12
C LYS A 113 -13.57 -5.87 -14.55
N ALA A 114 -12.96 -6.12 -15.71
CA ALA A 114 -12.66 -7.47 -16.16
C ALA A 114 -11.51 -8.10 -15.34
N TYR A 115 -10.46 -7.34 -15.05
CA TYR A 115 -9.34 -7.79 -14.20
C TYR A 115 -9.82 -8.05 -12.76
N ASP A 116 -10.57 -7.15 -12.15
CA ASP A 116 -11.12 -7.32 -10.80
C ASP A 116 -11.96 -8.61 -10.67
N LYS A 117 -12.75 -8.91 -11.71
CA LYS A 117 -13.51 -10.17 -11.73
C LYS A 117 -12.64 -11.40 -11.84
N TYR A 118 -11.54 -11.31 -12.56
CA TYR A 118 -10.58 -12.41 -12.70
C TYR A 118 -9.84 -12.65 -11.38
N GLU A 119 -9.32 -11.61 -10.77
CA GLU A 119 -8.60 -11.68 -9.50
C GLU A 119 -9.45 -12.27 -8.38
N LYS A 120 -10.69 -11.78 -8.22
CA LYS A 120 -11.65 -12.34 -7.25
C LYS A 120 -11.93 -13.83 -7.47
N LYS A 121 -11.98 -14.28 -8.73
CA LYS A 121 -12.14 -15.71 -9.05
C LYS A 121 -10.90 -16.54 -8.67
N GLU A 122 -9.72 -16.00 -8.89
CA GLU A 122 -8.45 -16.68 -8.52
C GLU A 122 -8.26 -16.73 -7.00
N GLU A 123 -8.56 -15.65 -6.29
CA GLU A 123 -8.54 -15.63 -4.81
C GLU A 123 -9.51 -16.66 -4.23
N PHE A 124 -10.74 -16.73 -4.76
CA PHE A 124 -11.72 -17.72 -4.33
C PHE A 124 -11.25 -19.15 -4.57
N LYS A 125 -10.60 -19.42 -5.73
CA LYS A 125 -10.02 -20.74 -6.02
C LYS A 125 -8.88 -21.08 -5.08
N LYS A 126 -8.01 -20.10 -4.76
CA LYS A 126 -6.89 -20.29 -3.82
C LYS A 126 -7.39 -20.59 -2.42
N SER A 127 -8.35 -19.81 -1.91
CA SER A 127 -8.95 -20.01 -0.59
C SER A 127 -9.66 -21.36 -0.46
N LYS A 128 -10.33 -21.83 -1.51
CA LYS A 128 -10.97 -23.14 -1.54
C LYS A 128 -9.95 -24.28 -1.49
N LYS A 129 -8.85 -24.19 -2.27
CA LYS A 129 -7.76 -25.17 -2.25
C LYS A 129 -7.03 -25.22 -0.90
N GLU A 130 -6.88 -24.11 -0.25
CA GLU A 130 -6.24 -24.00 1.06
C GLU A 130 -7.10 -24.64 2.16
N LYS A 131 -8.41 -24.38 2.15
CA LYS A 131 -9.37 -25.05 3.04
C LYS A 131 -9.40 -26.57 2.82
N GLU A 132 -9.38 -27.05 1.59
CA GLU A 132 -9.34 -28.48 1.29
C GLU A 132 -8.02 -29.14 1.76
N LYS A 133 -6.88 -28.46 1.62
CA LYS A 133 -5.60 -28.94 2.16
C LYS A 133 -5.60 -29.03 3.67
N THR A 134 -6.15 -28.01 4.35
CA THR A 134 -6.25 -27.96 5.82
C THR A 134 -7.15 -29.09 6.32
N MET A 135 -8.29 -29.32 5.69
CA MET A 135 -9.20 -30.44 6.04
C MET A 135 -8.55 -31.81 5.83
N LYS A 136 -7.82 -32.01 4.73
CA LYS A 136 -7.10 -33.28 4.49
C LYS A 136 -6.02 -33.53 5.54
N ASN A 137 -5.28 -32.47 5.92
CA ASN A 137 -4.24 -32.57 6.95
C ASN A 137 -4.84 -32.86 8.34
N SER A 138 -5.97 -32.25 8.68
CA SER A 138 -6.69 -32.52 9.94
C SER A 138 -7.16 -33.97 10.02
N ARG A 139 -7.81 -34.50 8.97
CA ARG A 139 -8.21 -35.93 8.91
C ARG A 139 -7.03 -36.87 9.06
N ARG A 140 -5.92 -36.59 8.39
CA ARG A 140 -4.71 -37.42 8.45
C ARG A 140 -4.04 -37.40 9.83
N SER A 141 -4.15 -36.30 10.56
CA SER A 141 -3.66 -36.19 11.95
C SER A 141 -4.55 -36.95 12.94
N GLU A 142 -5.87 -36.94 12.75
CA GLU A 142 -6.81 -37.73 13.54
C GLU A 142 -6.65 -39.23 13.31
N GLU A 143 -6.53 -39.69 12.08
CA GLU A 143 -6.26 -41.10 11.74
C GLU A 143 -4.96 -41.60 12.40
N ARG A 144 -3.90 -40.78 12.41
CA ARG A 144 -2.63 -41.12 13.09
C ARG A 144 -2.77 -41.18 14.60
N ARG A 145 -3.63 -40.34 15.19
CA ARG A 145 -3.88 -40.34 16.64
C ARG A 145 -4.65 -41.57 17.07
N VAL A 146 -5.73 -41.89 16.36
CA VAL A 146 -6.53 -43.09 16.56
C VAL A 146 -5.68 -44.36 16.37
N GLY A 147 -4.86 -44.42 15.34
CA GLY A 147 -3.96 -45.55 15.12
C GLY A 147 -2.89 -45.77 16.21
N LYS A 148 -2.44 -44.68 16.87
CA LYS A 148 -1.53 -44.80 18.03
C LYS A 148 -2.26 -45.26 19.28
N GLU A 149 -3.47 -44.81 19.55
CA GLU A 149 -4.27 -45.21 20.69
C GLU A 149 -4.70 -46.70 20.60
N CYS A 150 -5.01 -47.19 19.40
CA CYS A 150 -5.26 -48.61 19.18
C CYS A 150 -4.02 -49.49 19.44
N ARG A 151 -2.81 -49.04 19.05
CA ARG A 151 -1.56 -49.81 19.30
C ARG A 151 -1.19 -49.83 20.79
N SER A 152 -1.48 -48.78 21.58
CA SER A 152 -1.17 -48.79 23.00
C SER A 152 -2.12 -49.66 23.84
N ARG A 153 -3.30 -49.97 23.30
CA ARG A 153 -4.28 -50.88 23.97
C ARG A 153 -4.03 -52.33 23.71
N TRP A 154 -3.19 -52.67 22.74
CA TRP A 154 -2.81 -54.06 22.39
C TRP A 154 -1.33 -54.31 22.73
N SER A 155 -0.91 -53.98 23.94
CA SER A 155 0.36 -54.49 24.45
C SER A 155 0.04 -55.79 25.22
N PRO A 156 0.37 -56.96 24.65
CA PRO A 156 0.18 -58.21 25.37
C PRO A 156 1.44 -58.48 26.19
N TYR A 157 1.57 -57.88 27.36
CA TYR A 157 2.44 -58.42 28.41
C TYR A 157 2.12 -57.85 29.79
N HIS A 158 1.59 -58.75 30.59
CA HIS A 158 1.87 -58.76 32.01
C HIS A 158 3.31 -59.07 32.24
#